data_46461904bcb11f00d3647433104ae7ef
#
_entry.id   46461904bcb11f00d3647433104ae7ef
#
_cell.length_a   1.000
_cell.length_b   1.000
_cell.length_c   1.000
_cell.angle_alpha   90.00
_cell.angle_beta   90.00
_cell.angle_gamma   90.00
#
_symmetry.space_group_name_H-M   'P 1'
#
loop_
_entity.id
_entity.type
_entity.pdbx_description
1 polymer ?
#
loop_
_entity_poly.entity_id
_entity_poly.type
_entity_poly.pdbx_seq_one_letter_code
_entity_poly.pdbx_strand_id
1 'polypeptide(L)'
;MEKRIIIMTESSKFSGKCVAGIDVDSGEWVRLVSDDPETHGAIANEDLFYENGRRCELLDVVDVLIVGECNDDIQPENVMIDTSQNIEYVGKASIDDVLEIHPAENLDEILGNKYSYILEQKVNTVGYSLALVEVTDLEIMEVEIGRASCRERV
;
A
#
# COMPACT_ATOMS: atom_id res chain seq x y z
N MET A 1 -13.75 8.94 10.69
CA MET A 1 -14.30 7.56 10.81
C MET A 1 -13.14 6.62 11.08
N GLU A 2 -13.27 5.74 12.06
CA GLU A 2 -12.24 4.74 12.38
C GLU A 2 -12.35 3.54 11.44
N LYS A 3 -11.20 3.04 10.97
CA LYS A 3 -11.10 1.82 10.16
C LYS A 3 -10.08 0.87 10.77
N ARG A 4 -10.39 -0.43 10.74
CA ARG A 4 -9.49 -1.50 11.12
C ARG A 4 -8.84 -2.09 9.87
N ILE A 5 -7.51 -2.06 9.81
CA ILE A 5 -6.73 -2.39 8.61
C ILE A 5 -5.65 -3.41 8.97
N ILE A 6 -5.49 -4.44 8.13
CA ILE A 6 -4.34 -5.33 8.17
C ILE A 6 -3.28 -4.76 7.24
N ILE A 7 -2.12 -4.38 7.76
CA ILE A 7 -1.03 -3.80 6.96
C ILE A 7 -0.42 -4.87 6.05
N MET A 8 -0.47 -4.63 4.74
CA MET A 8 -0.01 -5.58 3.72
C MET A 8 1.25 -5.14 3.00
N THR A 9 1.50 -3.85 2.90
CA THR A 9 2.67 -3.34 2.17
C THR A 9 3.17 -2.02 2.75
N GLU A 10 4.48 -1.85 2.68
CA GLU A 10 5.19 -0.62 3.00
C GLU A 10 6.30 -0.41 1.98
N SER A 11 6.40 0.78 1.43
CA SER A 11 7.49 1.16 0.53
C SER A 11 7.99 2.58 0.85
N SER A 12 9.25 2.85 0.52
CA SER A 12 9.83 4.19 0.72
C SER A 12 9.35 5.15 -0.36
N LYS A 13 8.91 6.33 0.05
CA LYS A 13 8.52 7.43 -0.84
C LYS A 13 9.00 8.75 -0.23
N PHE A 14 9.91 9.45 -0.91
CA PHE A 14 10.54 10.67 -0.41
C PHE A 14 11.10 10.48 1.01
N SER A 15 10.69 11.32 1.97
CA SER A 15 11.09 11.23 3.37
C SER A 15 10.20 10.31 4.23
N GLY A 16 9.14 9.74 3.64
CA GLY A 16 8.15 8.92 4.33
C GLY A 16 7.95 7.54 3.73
N LYS A 17 6.80 6.95 4.03
CA LYS A 17 6.38 5.61 3.61
C LYS A 17 5.01 5.63 2.94
N CYS A 18 4.89 4.89 1.83
CA CYS A 18 3.59 4.47 1.34
C CYS A 18 3.18 3.20 2.09
N VAL A 19 2.06 3.26 2.77
CA VAL A 19 1.51 2.15 3.54
C VAL A 19 0.13 1.81 3.01
N ALA A 20 -0.11 0.53 2.78
CA ALA A 20 -1.43 0.06 2.39
C ALA A 20 -1.75 -1.29 3.04
N GLY A 21 -3.04 -1.59 3.13
CA GLY A 21 -3.54 -2.80 3.74
C GLY A 21 -4.96 -3.13 3.31
N ILE A 22 -5.53 -4.14 3.95
CA ILE A 22 -6.90 -4.59 3.72
C ILE A 22 -7.77 -4.11 4.88
N ASP A 23 -8.85 -3.41 4.57
CA ASP A 23 -9.91 -3.04 5.53
C ASP A 23 -10.64 -4.32 5.97
N VAL A 24 -10.62 -4.60 7.27
CA VAL A 24 -11.19 -5.84 7.83
C VAL A 24 -12.70 -5.95 7.60
N ASP A 25 -13.41 -4.83 7.59
CA ASP A 25 -14.87 -4.81 7.47
C ASP A 25 -15.34 -4.95 6.01
N SER A 26 -14.65 -4.30 5.07
CA SER A 26 -15.06 -4.33 3.66
C SER A 26 -14.31 -5.36 2.82
N GLY A 27 -13.12 -5.78 3.25
CA GLY A 27 -12.20 -6.60 2.45
C GLY A 27 -11.51 -5.82 1.32
N GLU A 28 -11.67 -4.52 1.25
CA GLU A 28 -11.12 -3.67 0.19
C GLU A 28 -9.70 -3.20 0.51
N TRP A 29 -8.93 -2.94 -0.54
CA TRP A 29 -7.64 -2.27 -0.39
C TRP A 29 -7.81 -0.84 0.11
N VAL A 30 -6.96 -0.43 1.03
CA VAL A 30 -6.87 0.93 1.56
C VAL A 30 -5.41 1.37 1.57
N ARG A 31 -5.11 2.51 0.94
CA ARG A 31 -3.80 3.15 1.02
C ARG A 31 -3.90 4.38 1.90
N LEU A 32 -3.09 4.39 2.97
CA LEU A 32 -3.03 5.50 3.90
C LEU A 32 -2.23 6.66 3.30
N VAL A 33 -2.84 7.83 3.24
CA VAL A 33 -2.15 9.05 2.81
C VAL A 33 -2.25 10.14 3.87
N SER A 34 -1.21 10.96 3.95
CA SER A 34 -1.10 12.11 4.81
C SER A 34 -1.42 13.39 4.03
N ASP A 35 -1.91 14.42 4.70
CA ASP A 35 -2.04 15.78 4.17
C ASP A 35 -0.74 16.60 4.31
N ASP A 36 0.32 16.02 4.86
CA ASP A 36 1.62 16.68 5.01
C ASP A 36 2.25 16.97 3.62
N PRO A 37 2.41 18.25 3.26
CA PRO A 37 2.98 18.63 1.97
C PRO A 37 4.45 18.22 1.80
N GLU A 38 5.20 18.02 2.89
CA GLU A 38 6.62 17.64 2.84
C GLU A 38 6.81 16.16 2.47
N THR A 39 5.83 15.33 2.77
CA THR A 39 5.87 13.89 2.45
C THR A 39 5.19 13.53 1.13
N HIS A 40 4.58 14.51 0.46
CA HIS A 40 3.81 14.29 -0.79
C HIS A 40 2.77 13.17 -0.68
N GLY A 41 2.04 13.14 0.44
CA GLY A 41 1.02 12.14 0.74
C GLY A 41 1.55 10.83 1.32
N ALA A 42 2.87 10.68 1.53
CA ALA A 42 3.40 9.56 2.29
C ALA A 42 3.16 9.77 3.80
N ILE A 43 3.18 8.68 4.57
CA ILE A 43 3.13 8.74 6.02
C ILE A 43 4.56 9.00 6.54
N ALA A 44 4.72 9.96 7.43
CA ALA A 44 6.01 10.23 8.04
C ALA A 44 6.48 9.02 8.88
N ASN A 45 7.81 8.82 8.98
CA ASN A 45 8.32 7.65 9.70
C ASN A 45 7.92 7.63 11.18
N GLU A 46 7.84 8.81 11.80
CA GLU A 46 7.40 8.99 13.21
C GLU A 46 5.96 8.58 13.44
N ASP A 47 5.08 8.75 12.45
CA ASP A 47 3.65 8.40 12.55
C ASP A 47 3.40 6.88 12.43
N LEU A 48 4.44 6.11 12.11
CA LEU A 48 4.40 4.64 12.05
C LEU A 48 4.88 3.97 13.34
N PHE A 49 4.92 4.69 14.44
CA PHE A 49 5.22 4.13 15.76
C PHE A 49 3.97 4.16 16.64
N TYR A 50 3.70 3.04 17.29
CA TYR A 50 2.66 2.94 18.30
C TYR A 50 3.08 3.67 19.59
N GLU A 51 2.14 3.97 20.47
CA GLU A 51 2.42 4.63 21.77
C GLU A 51 3.50 3.92 22.60
N ASN A 52 3.60 2.59 22.48
CA ASN A 52 4.61 1.80 23.19
C ASN A 52 6.02 1.85 22.57
N GLY A 53 6.22 2.63 21.51
CA GLY A 53 7.47 2.79 20.78
C GLY A 53 7.80 1.65 19.79
N ARG A 54 6.92 0.65 19.62
CA ARG A 54 7.08 -0.37 18.59
C ARG A 54 6.67 0.21 17.23
N ARG A 55 7.45 -0.10 16.21
CA ARG A 55 7.13 0.30 14.83
C ARG A 55 6.04 -0.60 14.24
N CYS A 56 5.18 -0.03 13.42
CA CYS A 56 4.20 -0.74 12.61
C CYS A 56 4.91 -1.66 11.61
N GLU A 57 4.41 -2.88 11.46
CA GLU A 57 4.98 -3.93 10.63
C GLU A 57 3.91 -4.57 9.73
N LEU A 58 4.35 -5.30 8.70
CA LEU A 58 3.45 -6.08 7.86
C LEU A 58 2.65 -7.09 8.70
N LEU A 59 1.39 -7.28 8.35
CA LEU A 59 0.40 -8.11 9.04
C LEU A 59 -0.01 -7.60 10.43
N ASP A 60 0.45 -6.43 10.87
CA ASP A 60 -0.16 -5.80 12.03
C ASP A 60 -1.61 -5.42 11.70
N VAL A 61 -2.51 -5.70 12.63
CA VAL A 61 -3.88 -5.21 12.62
C VAL A 61 -3.90 -3.91 13.40
N VAL A 62 -4.34 -2.85 12.76
CA VAL A 62 -4.30 -1.50 13.32
C VAL A 62 -5.65 -0.79 13.16
N ASP A 63 -5.97 0.05 14.13
CA ASP A 63 -7.06 1.02 14.01
C ASP A 63 -6.47 2.38 13.61
N VAL A 64 -7.05 3.01 12.58
CA VAL A 64 -6.64 4.31 12.06
C VAL A 64 -7.84 5.24 11.90
N LEU A 65 -7.65 6.51 12.21
CA LEU A 65 -8.69 7.53 12.01
C LEU A 65 -8.62 8.09 10.60
N ILE A 66 -9.65 7.78 9.79
CA ILE A 66 -9.83 8.33 8.44
C ILE A 66 -10.58 9.65 8.54
N VAL A 67 -10.03 10.70 7.95
CA VAL A 67 -10.63 12.04 7.90
C VAL A 67 -11.23 12.40 6.55
N GLY A 68 -10.91 11.65 5.50
CA GLY A 68 -11.47 11.87 4.17
C GLY A 68 -11.11 10.79 3.16
N GLU A 69 -11.88 10.76 2.07
CA GLU A 69 -11.54 9.99 0.87
C GLU A 69 -10.73 10.88 -0.08
N CYS A 70 -9.80 10.27 -0.79
CA CYS A 70 -9.04 10.95 -1.84
C CYS A 70 -9.65 10.57 -3.19
N ASN A 71 -10.11 11.57 -3.94
CA ASN A 71 -10.54 11.34 -5.32
C ASN A 71 -9.30 11.29 -6.23
N ASP A 72 -8.68 10.13 -6.31
CA ASP A 72 -7.50 9.87 -7.14
C ASP A 72 -7.84 8.76 -8.14
N ASP A 73 -7.95 9.13 -9.42
CA ASP A 73 -8.29 8.17 -10.49
C ASP A 73 -7.16 7.15 -10.75
N ILE A 74 -5.94 7.46 -10.32
CA ILE A 74 -4.75 6.59 -10.48
C ILE A 74 -4.60 5.64 -9.30
N GLN A 75 -4.93 6.11 -8.12
CA GLN A 75 -4.83 5.39 -6.85
C GLN A 75 -6.16 5.48 -6.09
N PRO A 76 -7.20 4.79 -6.58
CA PRO A 76 -8.55 4.93 -6.02
C PRO A 76 -8.68 4.43 -4.57
N GLU A 77 -7.70 3.66 -4.09
CA GLU A 77 -7.65 3.13 -2.71
C GLU A 77 -7.18 4.17 -1.69
N ASN A 78 -6.77 5.37 -2.11
CA ASN A 78 -6.25 6.40 -1.22
C ASN A 78 -7.31 6.90 -0.24
N VAL A 79 -6.97 6.89 1.05
CA VAL A 79 -7.74 7.52 2.13
C VAL A 79 -6.86 8.42 2.97
N MET A 80 -7.37 9.60 3.32
CA MET A 80 -6.66 10.56 4.17
C MET A 80 -6.78 10.15 5.63
N ILE A 81 -5.66 10.00 6.32
CA ILE A 81 -5.63 9.73 7.77
C ILE A 81 -5.38 11.01 8.57
N ASP A 82 -5.81 10.99 9.84
CA ASP A 82 -5.48 12.02 10.82
C ASP A 82 -4.15 11.70 11.49
N THR A 83 -3.07 12.33 11.03
CA THR A 83 -1.73 12.12 11.60
C THR A 83 -1.54 12.75 12.99
N SER A 84 -2.50 13.53 13.47
CA SER A 84 -2.52 14.00 14.87
C SER A 84 -2.90 12.91 15.87
N GLN A 85 -3.44 11.79 15.39
CA GLN A 85 -3.79 10.61 16.18
C GLN A 85 -2.81 9.48 15.85
N ASN A 86 -2.35 8.78 16.89
CA ASN A 86 -1.51 7.62 16.69
C ASN A 86 -2.29 6.48 16.03
N ILE A 87 -1.62 5.73 15.17
CA ILE A 87 -2.11 4.43 14.72
C ILE A 87 -2.13 3.49 15.93
N GLU A 88 -3.26 2.85 16.20
CA GLU A 88 -3.41 1.96 17.34
C GLU A 88 -3.20 0.50 16.94
N TYR A 89 -2.31 -0.20 17.67
CA TYR A 89 -2.10 -1.63 17.47
C TYR A 89 -3.21 -2.45 18.12
N VAL A 90 -3.86 -3.29 17.32
CA VAL A 90 -4.93 -4.20 17.77
C VAL A 90 -4.43 -5.64 17.91
N GLY A 91 -3.61 -6.10 16.98
CA GLY A 91 -3.16 -7.49 16.95
C GLY A 91 -2.27 -7.80 15.75
N LYS A 92 -2.05 -9.09 15.51
CA LYS A 92 -1.27 -9.61 14.38
C LYS A 92 -2.16 -10.58 13.60
N ALA A 93 -2.30 -10.38 12.30
CA ALA A 93 -2.96 -11.31 11.41
C ALA A 93 -1.97 -12.32 10.82
N SER A 94 -2.47 -13.44 10.34
CA SER A 94 -1.78 -14.36 9.46
C SER A 94 -2.17 -14.10 7.99
N ILE A 95 -1.44 -14.71 7.06
CA ILE A 95 -1.83 -14.69 5.64
C ILE A 95 -3.19 -15.38 5.43
N ASP A 96 -3.48 -16.43 6.18
CA ASP A 96 -4.75 -17.14 6.08
C ASP A 96 -5.92 -16.23 6.50
N ASP A 97 -5.75 -15.43 7.57
CA ASP A 97 -6.75 -14.43 7.97
C ASP A 97 -6.99 -13.40 6.87
N VAL A 98 -5.92 -12.94 6.19
CA VAL A 98 -6.04 -12.03 5.05
C VAL A 98 -6.82 -12.66 3.91
N LEU A 99 -6.49 -13.91 3.53
CA LEU A 99 -7.11 -14.60 2.41
C LEU A 99 -8.59 -14.95 2.67
N GLU A 100 -9.02 -15.05 3.92
CA GLU A 100 -10.44 -15.19 4.28
C GLU A 100 -11.24 -13.91 3.98
N ILE A 101 -10.62 -12.74 4.18
CA ILE A 101 -11.27 -11.43 4.01
C ILE A 101 -11.12 -10.94 2.57
N HIS A 102 -9.92 -11.10 2.01
CA HIS A 102 -9.54 -10.66 0.67
C HIS A 102 -8.84 -11.81 -0.07
N PRO A 103 -9.57 -12.67 -0.77
CA PRO A 103 -8.98 -13.76 -1.55
C PRO A 103 -8.01 -13.24 -2.60
N ALA A 104 -6.93 -14.00 -2.86
CA ALA A 104 -5.98 -13.65 -3.90
C ALA A 104 -6.68 -13.48 -5.26
N GLU A 105 -6.32 -12.42 -5.96
CA GLU A 105 -6.91 -12.07 -7.25
C GLU A 105 -6.33 -12.95 -8.36
N ASN A 106 -7.20 -13.50 -9.19
CA ASN A 106 -6.77 -14.25 -10.36
C ASN A 106 -6.65 -13.29 -11.55
N LEU A 107 -5.46 -12.72 -11.73
CA LEU A 107 -5.16 -11.77 -12.78
C LEU A 107 -4.26 -12.42 -13.84
N ASP A 108 -4.73 -12.49 -15.08
CA ASP A 108 -3.90 -12.92 -16.23
C ASP A 108 -2.76 -11.92 -16.48
N GLU A 109 -3.04 -10.64 -16.27
CA GLU A 109 -2.08 -9.54 -16.43
C GLU A 109 -2.23 -8.54 -15.27
N ILE A 110 -1.16 -8.31 -14.53
CA ILE A 110 -1.13 -7.29 -13.47
C ILE A 110 -1.22 -5.90 -14.11
N LEU A 111 -2.08 -5.04 -13.56
CA LEU A 111 -2.34 -3.69 -14.06
C LEU A 111 -2.76 -3.66 -15.54
N GLY A 112 -3.42 -4.73 -16.00
CA GLY A 112 -3.99 -4.82 -17.34
C GLY A 112 -2.97 -4.87 -18.49
N ASN A 113 -1.72 -5.27 -18.20
CA ASN A 113 -0.70 -5.46 -19.23
C ASN A 113 0.45 -6.37 -18.74
N LYS A 114 1.23 -6.88 -19.70
CA LYS A 114 2.37 -7.78 -19.48
C LYS A 114 3.72 -7.05 -19.27
N TYR A 115 3.71 -5.73 -19.19
CA TYR A 115 4.91 -4.92 -19.02
C TYR A 115 5.07 -4.49 -17.55
N SER A 116 6.26 -4.07 -17.17
CA SER A 116 6.56 -3.52 -15.85
C SER A 116 6.17 -2.03 -15.68
N TYR A 117 5.39 -1.48 -16.62
CA TYR A 117 4.94 -0.09 -16.61
C TYR A 117 3.56 0.03 -17.25
N ILE A 118 2.86 1.10 -16.94
CA ILE A 118 1.60 1.49 -17.58
C ILE A 118 1.84 2.78 -18.36
N LEU A 119 1.30 2.84 -19.58
CA LEU A 119 1.32 4.07 -20.36
C LEU A 119 0.38 5.10 -19.69
N GLU A 120 0.82 6.35 -19.59
CA GLU A 120 0.06 7.45 -18.98
C GLU A 120 -1.40 7.54 -19.49
N GLN A 121 -1.59 7.33 -20.79
CA GLN A 121 -2.90 7.35 -21.44
C GLN A 121 -3.85 6.21 -20.99
N LYS A 122 -3.31 5.15 -20.38
CA LYS A 122 -4.06 3.97 -19.93
C LYS A 122 -4.23 3.88 -18.42
N VAL A 123 -3.52 4.69 -17.68
CA VAL A 123 -3.49 4.63 -16.21
C VAL A 123 -4.90 4.71 -15.62
N ASN A 124 -5.72 5.64 -16.09
CA ASN A 124 -7.08 5.85 -15.59
C ASN A 124 -8.08 4.74 -15.99
N THR A 125 -7.67 3.77 -16.81
CA THR A 125 -8.54 2.67 -17.25
C THR A 125 -8.36 1.40 -16.42
N VAL A 126 -7.34 1.34 -15.56
CA VAL A 126 -7.03 0.14 -14.77
C VAL A 126 -7.97 -0.01 -13.57
N GLY A 127 -8.29 1.09 -12.89
CA GLY A 127 -9.26 1.10 -11.78
C GLY A 127 -8.76 0.54 -10.45
N TYR A 128 -7.48 0.15 -10.37
CA TYR A 128 -6.80 -0.28 -9.14
C TYR A 128 -5.31 0.00 -9.22
N SER A 129 -4.65 0.14 -8.09
CA SER A 129 -3.19 0.31 -8.01
C SER A 129 -2.52 -0.69 -7.08
N LEU A 130 -3.31 -1.53 -6.40
CA LEU A 130 -2.90 -2.59 -5.49
C LEU A 130 -3.61 -3.88 -5.86
N ALA A 131 -2.91 -5.00 -5.77
CA ALA A 131 -3.47 -6.34 -5.99
C ALA A 131 -2.74 -7.35 -5.12
N LEU A 132 -3.47 -8.33 -4.59
CA LEU A 132 -2.92 -9.51 -3.92
C LEU A 132 -3.00 -10.68 -4.87
N VAL A 133 -1.86 -11.19 -5.33
CA VAL A 133 -1.78 -12.30 -6.27
C VAL A 133 -1.00 -13.48 -5.69
N GLU A 134 -1.41 -14.69 -6.01
CA GLU A 134 -0.65 -15.89 -5.70
C GLU A 134 0.33 -16.19 -6.84
N VAL A 135 1.60 -16.41 -6.51
CA VAL A 135 2.64 -16.76 -7.48
C VAL A 135 3.05 -18.21 -7.24
N THR A 136 2.79 -19.08 -8.21
CA THR A 136 3.04 -20.52 -8.11
C THR A 136 4.44 -20.93 -8.55
N ASP A 137 5.04 -20.25 -9.53
CA ASP A 137 6.33 -20.57 -10.12
C ASP A 137 7.27 -19.36 -10.09
N LEU A 138 7.67 -18.96 -8.86
CA LEU A 138 8.54 -17.81 -8.65
C LEU A 138 9.99 -18.16 -8.96
N GLU A 139 10.57 -17.53 -9.99
CA GLU A 139 12.00 -17.53 -10.24
C GLU A 139 12.62 -16.19 -9.84
N ILE A 140 13.62 -16.22 -8.97
CA ILE A 140 14.39 -15.05 -8.56
C ILE A 140 15.74 -15.08 -9.27
N MET A 141 15.99 -14.09 -10.13
CA MET A 141 17.27 -13.92 -10.82
C MET A 141 17.98 -12.67 -10.32
N GLU A 142 19.25 -12.81 -9.95
CA GLU A 142 20.11 -11.67 -9.69
C GLU A 142 20.56 -11.06 -11.02
N VAL A 143 20.29 -9.76 -11.20
CA VAL A 143 20.68 -9.01 -12.39
C VAL A 143 21.58 -7.85 -11.97
N GLU A 144 22.82 -7.84 -12.46
CA GLU A 144 23.68 -6.67 -12.29
C GLU A 144 23.18 -5.50 -13.16
N ILE A 145 22.70 -4.46 -12.51
CA ILE A 145 22.29 -3.21 -13.17
C ILE A 145 23.51 -2.31 -13.28
N GLY A 146 24.10 -2.22 -14.47
CA GLY A 146 25.21 -1.31 -14.75
C GLY A 146 24.80 0.18 -14.60
N ARG A 147 25.77 1.04 -14.26
CA ARG A 147 25.54 2.49 -14.06
C ARG A 147 24.92 3.20 -15.28
N ALA A 148 25.09 2.66 -16.49
CA ALA A 148 24.51 3.20 -17.72
C ALA A 148 22.98 3.01 -17.80
N SER A 149 22.42 1.95 -17.22
CA SER A 149 20.97 1.70 -17.25
C SER A 149 20.17 2.63 -16.33
N CYS A 150 20.82 3.27 -15.37
CA CYS A 150 20.17 4.26 -14.49
C CYS A 150 20.01 5.64 -15.17
N ARG A 151 20.72 5.93 -16.28
CA ARG A 151 20.64 7.22 -16.98
C ARG A 151 19.58 7.28 -18.09
N GLU A 152 19.07 6.16 -18.54
CA GLU A 152 18.07 6.10 -19.62
C GLU A 152 16.63 6.10 -19.12
N ARG A 153 16.39 6.24 -17.81
CA ARG A 153 15.05 6.32 -17.22
C ARG A 153 14.75 7.73 -16.67
N VAL A 154 15.05 8.74 -17.47
CA VAL A 154 14.53 10.09 -17.21
C VAL A 154 13.51 10.42 -18.29
#